data_c527c1406b441e69e8b81b91965044ee
#
_entry.id   c527c1406b441e69e8b81b91965044ee
#
_cell.length_a   1.000
_cell.length_b   1.000
_cell.length_c   1.000
_cell.angle_alpha   90.00
_cell.angle_beta   90.00
_cell.angle_gamma   90.00
#
_symmetry.space_group_name_H-M   'P 1'
#
loop_
_entity.id
_entity.type
_entity.pdbx_description
1 polymer ?
#
loop_
_entity_poly.entity_id
_entity_poly.type
_entity_poly.pdbx_seq_one_letter_code
_entity_poly.pdbx_strand_id
1 'polypeptide(L)'
;MVDEESDAYAAEESEQIMFNSKLYYDDAGQPVLLKRNVILTGENIVDASSGFDQNSRPSVNITLDGPGSKRFASTTEDNIGKLMAVLFIESKSEARVINGETKRVTKKYEKIISIATIQERLSKSFQITGLDSPKQARDLALYLRAGSMAAPMYIIEVRTVGPSLGADNMEQGKISVIIGFFLVLIFMTY
;
A
#
# COMPACT_ATOMS: atom_id res chain seq x y z
N MET A 1 9.62 -8.38 -12.95
CA MET A 1 10.33 -8.26 -14.24
C MET A 1 9.37 -7.80 -15.30
N VAL A 2 9.79 -6.90 -16.16
CA VAL A 2 9.03 -6.54 -17.36
C VAL A 2 9.04 -7.72 -18.33
N ASP A 3 7.93 -7.96 -18.98
CA ASP A 3 7.81 -8.98 -20.01
C ASP A 3 8.13 -8.34 -21.37
N GLU A 4 9.38 -8.42 -21.76
CA GLU A 4 9.90 -7.81 -22.99
C GLU A 4 9.63 -8.69 -24.24
N GLU A 5 9.18 -9.94 -24.03
CA GLU A 5 8.87 -10.87 -25.12
C GLU A 5 7.48 -10.63 -25.71
N SER A 6 6.60 -9.95 -24.97
CA SER A 6 5.22 -9.68 -25.37
C SER A 6 5.03 -8.19 -25.64
N ASP A 7 4.31 -7.86 -26.72
CA ASP A 7 3.95 -6.50 -27.05
C ASP A 7 2.82 -6.00 -26.13
N ALA A 8 3.13 -5.03 -25.27
CA ALA A 8 2.18 -4.47 -24.31
C ALA A 8 1.01 -3.74 -24.99
N TYR A 9 1.26 -3.08 -26.13
CA TYR A 9 0.21 -2.40 -26.91
C TYR A 9 -0.70 -3.38 -27.61
N ALA A 10 -0.16 -4.45 -28.18
CA ALA A 10 -0.96 -5.51 -28.78
C ALA A 10 -1.79 -6.27 -27.75
N ALA A 11 -1.26 -6.47 -26.54
CA ALA A 11 -1.99 -7.07 -25.43
C ALA A 11 -3.12 -6.18 -24.90
N GLU A 12 -2.94 -4.86 -24.90
CA GLU A 12 -3.99 -3.91 -24.54
C GLU A 12 -5.12 -3.92 -25.58
N GLU A 13 -4.79 -3.86 -26.88
CA GLU A 13 -5.76 -3.80 -27.96
C GLU A 13 -6.57 -5.11 -28.10
N SER A 14 -5.92 -6.26 -27.93
CA SER A 14 -6.55 -7.57 -28.10
C SER A 14 -7.21 -8.13 -26.84
N GLU A 15 -7.02 -7.51 -25.69
CA GLU A 15 -7.36 -8.04 -24.34
C GLU A 15 -6.78 -9.45 -24.07
N GLN A 16 -5.85 -9.92 -24.89
CA GLN A 16 -5.21 -11.21 -24.75
C GLN A 16 -3.87 -11.06 -24.03
N ILE A 17 -3.90 -11.24 -22.71
CA ILE A 17 -2.70 -11.23 -21.88
C ILE A 17 -2.26 -12.66 -21.62
N MET A 18 -0.98 -12.95 -21.81
CA MET A 18 -0.42 -14.26 -21.46
C MET A 18 -0.71 -14.58 -19.99
N PHE A 19 -1.02 -15.83 -19.69
CA PHE A 19 -1.39 -16.30 -18.35
C PHE A 19 -0.37 -15.92 -17.26
N ASN A 20 0.91 -15.78 -17.63
CA ASN A 20 2.01 -15.46 -16.70
C ASN A 20 2.32 -13.97 -16.57
N SER A 21 1.60 -13.10 -17.26
CA SER A 21 1.82 -11.65 -17.26
C SER A 21 0.56 -10.91 -16.83
N LYS A 22 0.72 -9.65 -16.43
CA LYS A 22 -0.37 -8.73 -16.10
C LYS A 22 -0.04 -7.36 -16.65
N LEU A 23 -1.05 -6.72 -17.25
CA LEU A 23 -0.95 -5.38 -17.80
C LEU A 23 -1.05 -4.33 -16.68
N TYR A 24 -0.16 -3.38 -16.72
CA TYR A 24 -0.11 -2.20 -15.86
C TYR A 24 0.11 -0.96 -16.71
N TYR A 25 -0.03 0.20 -16.09
CA TYR A 25 0.27 1.47 -16.73
C TYR A 25 1.33 2.21 -15.92
N ASP A 26 2.28 2.83 -16.61
CA ASP A 26 3.28 3.69 -15.99
C ASP A 26 2.70 5.07 -15.66
N ASP A 27 3.54 5.98 -15.13
CA ASP A 27 3.12 7.34 -14.79
C ASP A 27 2.79 8.21 -16.03
N ALA A 28 3.24 7.81 -17.21
CA ALA A 28 2.92 8.45 -18.49
C ALA A 28 1.67 7.84 -19.15
N GLY A 29 1.05 6.83 -18.52
CA GLY A 29 -0.11 6.11 -19.05
C GLY A 29 0.23 5.11 -20.14
N GLN A 30 1.51 4.72 -20.29
CA GLN A 30 1.91 3.72 -21.26
C GLN A 30 1.69 2.31 -20.71
N PRO A 31 1.18 1.38 -21.53
CA PRO A 31 0.96 0.00 -21.11
C PRO A 31 2.29 -0.73 -20.92
N VAL A 32 2.41 -1.45 -19.82
CA VAL A 32 3.60 -2.24 -19.47
C VAL A 32 3.17 -3.63 -19.00
N LEU A 33 3.67 -4.66 -19.62
CA LEU A 33 3.46 -6.05 -19.20
C LEU A 33 4.48 -6.45 -18.12
N LEU A 34 3.98 -6.87 -16.97
CA LEU A 34 4.81 -7.40 -15.89
C LEU A 34 4.57 -8.89 -15.71
N LYS A 35 5.66 -9.65 -15.63
CA LYS A 35 5.60 -11.07 -15.23
C LYS A 35 5.08 -11.17 -13.80
N ARG A 36 4.16 -12.09 -13.56
CA ARG A 36 3.53 -12.28 -12.22
C ARG A 36 4.49 -12.79 -11.15
N ASN A 37 5.72 -13.16 -11.54
CA ASN A 37 6.72 -13.62 -10.59
C ASN A 37 7.27 -12.45 -9.77
N VAL A 38 6.92 -12.42 -8.48
CA VAL A 38 7.42 -11.45 -7.50
C VAL A 38 8.79 -11.89 -7.02
N ILE A 39 9.81 -11.07 -7.24
CA ILE A 39 11.20 -11.34 -6.83
C ILE A 39 11.38 -11.01 -5.35
N LEU A 40 10.94 -9.81 -4.94
CA LEU A 40 11.01 -9.28 -3.59
C LEU A 40 9.67 -8.68 -3.19
N THR A 41 9.38 -8.74 -1.91
CA THR A 41 8.28 -7.97 -1.28
C THR A 41 8.86 -6.85 -0.43
N GLY A 42 8.02 -5.89 -0.01
CA GLY A 42 8.42 -4.83 0.90
C GLY A 42 9.06 -5.35 2.20
N GLU A 43 8.60 -6.51 2.69
CA GLU A 43 9.14 -7.16 3.90
C GLU A 43 10.63 -7.48 3.82
N ASN A 44 11.18 -7.65 2.62
CA ASN A 44 12.61 -7.89 2.43
C ASN A 44 13.46 -6.60 2.47
N ILE A 45 12.82 -5.42 2.52
CA ILE A 45 13.51 -4.13 2.56
C ILE A 45 13.75 -3.76 4.03
N VAL A 46 15.01 -3.64 4.42
CA VAL A 46 15.42 -3.20 5.76
C VAL A 46 15.48 -1.67 5.84
N ASP A 47 15.98 -1.03 4.78
CA ASP A 47 16.04 0.43 4.67
C ASP A 47 16.01 0.89 3.22
N ALA A 48 15.47 2.09 3.02
CA ALA A 48 15.47 2.79 1.75
C ALA A 48 15.67 4.29 1.99
N SER A 49 16.68 4.89 1.36
CA SER A 49 17.02 6.31 1.53
C SER A 49 17.33 6.97 0.20
N SER A 50 16.82 8.18 0.01
CA SER A 50 17.17 9.00 -1.16
C SER A 50 18.57 9.58 -1.01
N GLY A 51 19.28 9.68 -2.12
CA GLY A 51 20.64 10.23 -2.18
C GLY A 51 21.00 10.66 -3.59
N PHE A 52 22.29 10.70 -3.85
CA PHE A 52 22.85 10.98 -5.16
C PHE A 52 23.83 9.88 -5.55
N ASP A 53 23.92 9.58 -6.83
CA ASP A 53 24.92 8.68 -7.38
C ASP A 53 26.29 9.39 -7.51
N GLN A 54 27.28 8.65 -8.03
CA GLN A 54 28.65 9.19 -8.25
C GLN A 54 28.68 10.36 -9.23
N ASN A 55 27.66 10.52 -10.07
CA ASN A 55 27.50 11.58 -11.05
C ASN A 55 26.61 12.71 -10.54
N SER A 56 26.34 12.78 -9.24
CA SER A 56 25.42 13.76 -8.61
C SER A 56 24.00 13.71 -9.15
N ARG A 57 23.54 12.56 -9.68
CA ARG A 57 22.16 12.35 -10.12
C ARG A 57 21.33 11.77 -8.97
N PRO A 58 20.04 12.12 -8.91
CA PRO A 58 19.16 11.57 -7.90
C PRO A 58 19.11 10.04 -7.91
N SER A 59 19.17 9.44 -6.75
CA SER A 59 19.18 7.98 -6.59
C SER A 59 18.50 7.54 -5.29
N VAL A 60 18.21 6.26 -5.19
CA VAL A 60 17.68 5.63 -3.95
C VAL A 60 18.58 4.47 -3.59
N ASN A 61 19.12 4.51 -2.37
CA ASN A 61 19.87 3.42 -1.77
C ASN A 61 18.89 2.48 -1.05
N ILE A 62 19.02 1.18 -1.31
CA ILE A 62 18.17 0.15 -0.74
C ILE A 62 19.03 -0.89 -0.05
N THR A 63 18.60 -1.31 1.14
CA THR A 63 19.22 -2.41 1.88
C THR A 63 18.20 -3.51 2.11
N LEU A 64 18.56 -4.74 1.74
CA LEU A 64 17.74 -5.93 1.89
C LEU A 64 18.14 -6.75 3.11
N ASP A 65 17.21 -7.57 3.59
CA ASP A 65 17.48 -8.63 4.56
C ASP A 65 18.31 -9.77 3.95
N GLY A 66 18.73 -10.73 4.77
CA GLY A 66 19.56 -11.83 4.31
C GLY A 66 18.87 -12.75 3.27
N PRO A 67 17.63 -13.21 3.52
CA PRO A 67 16.90 -14.04 2.56
C PRO A 67 16.59 -13.32 1.25
N GLY A 68 16.12 -12.07 1.32
CA GLY A 68 15.83 -11.24 0.15
C GLY A 68 17.07 -10.97 -0.69
N SER A 69 18.20 -10.64 -0.04
CA SER A 69 19.49 -10.42 -0.69
C SER A 69 19.95 -11.62 -1.53
N LYS A 70 19.86 -12.83 -0.98
CA LYS A 70 20.26 -14.06 -1.69
C LYS A 70 19.38 -14.31 -2.92
N ARG A 71 18.04 -14.20 -2.76
CA ARG A 71 17.09 -14.38 -3.85
C ARG A 71 17.29 -13.32 -4.94
N PHE A 72 17.48 -12.07 -4.53
CA PHE A 72 17.65 -10.95 -5.44
C PHE A 72 18.94 -11.06 -6.24
N ALA A 73 20.05 -11.44 -5.58
CA ALA A 73 21.34 -11.65 -6.23
C ALA A 73 21.28 -12.71 -7.32
N SER A 74 20.69 -13.87 -7.04
CA SER A 74 20.51 -14.93 -8.06
C SER A 74 19.63 -14.48 -9.21
N THR A 75 18.49 -13.84 -8.91
CA THR A 75 17.56 -13.41 -9.96
C THR A 75 18.15 -12.31 -10.84
N THR A 76 18.90 -11.36 -10.27
CA THR A 76 19.50 -10.27 -11.04
C THR A 76 20.69 -10.76 -11.86
N GLU A 77 21.46 -11.73 -11.39
CA GLU A 77 22.54 -12.37 -12.13
C GLU A 77 22.03 -13.02 -13.44
N ASP A 78 20.89 -13.74 -13.38
CA ASP A 78 20.28 -14.40 -14.52
C ASP A 78 19.55 -13.45 -15.49
N ASN A 79 19.36 -12.18 -15.08
CA ASN A 79 18.54 -11.22 -15.83
C ASN A 79 19.23 -9.87 -16.04
N ILE A 80 20.55 -9.86 -16.13
CA ILE A 80 21.32 -8.64 -16.47
C ILE A 80 20.88 -8.13 -17.84
N GLY A 81 20.71 -6.81 -17.97
CA GLY A 81 20.24 -6.14 -19.19
C GLY A 81 18.72 -6.05 -19.30
N LYS A 82 17.94 -6.81 -18.51
CA LYS A 82 16.48 -6.76 -18.55
C LYS A 82 15.90 -5.69 -17.64
N LEU A 83 14.67 -5.25 -17.95
CA LEU A 83 13.94 -4.27 -17.16
C LEU A 83 13.29 -4.91 -15.93
N MET A 84 13.43 -4.25 -14.80
CA MET A 84 12.80 -4.57 -13.53
C MET A 84 11.86 -3.43 -13.15
N ALA A 85 10.63 -3.76 -12.75
CA ALA A 85 9.66 -2.78 -12.27
C ALA A 85 9.46 -2.90 -10.76
N VAL A 86 9.30 -1.74 -10.11
CA VAL A 86 8.87 -1.62 -8.72
C VAL A 86 7.38 -1.28 -8.72
N LEU A 87 6.58 -2.17 -8.14
CA LEU A 87 5.13 -2.04 -8.06
C LEU A 87 4.73 -1.67 -6.62
N PHE A 88 4.04 -0.56 -6.45
CA PHE A 88 3.42 -0.20 -5.19
C PHE A 88 2.01 -0.77 -5.13
N ILE A 89 1.70 -1.48 -4.05
CA ILE A 89 0.39 -2.09 -3.83
C ILE A 89 -0.19 -1.51 -2.55
N GLU A 90 -1.26 -0.74 -2.69
CA GLU A 90 -2.03 -0.20 -1.58
C GLU A 90 -3.34 -0.97 -1.42
N SER A 91 -3.62 -1.44 -0.21
CA SER A 91 -4.88 -2.10 0.12
C SER A 91 -5.76 -1.15 0.92
N LYS A 92 -6.84 -0.66 0.30
CA LYS A 92 -7.84 0.17 0.99
C LYS A 92 -9.07 -0.66 1.33
N SER A 93 -9.44 -0.67 2.61
CA SER A 93 -10.67 -1.32 3.07
C SER A 93 -11.78 -0.28 3.12
N GLU A 94 -12.77 -0.43 2.25
CA GLU A 94 -13.97 0.41 2.22
C GLU A 94 -15.16 -0.37 2.80
N ALA A 95 -15.92 0.28 3.67
CA ALA A 95 -17.18 -0.27 4.14
C ALA A 95 -18.26 -0.03 3.08
N ARG A 96 -18.81 -1.08 2.49
CA ARG A 96 -19.95 -1.00 1.56
C ARG A 96 -21.16 -1.68 2.16
N VAL A 97 -22.31 -1.03 2.03
CA VAL A 97 -23.59 -1.64 2.38
C VAL A 97 -24.04 -2.52 1.21
N ILE A 98 -24.01 -3.83 1.40
CA ILE A 98 -24.46 -4.83 0.43
C ILE A 98 -25.63 -5.57 1.08
N ASN A 99 -26.81 -5.50 0.47
CA ASN A 99 -28.05 -6.13 0.97
C ASN A 99 -28.44 -5.72 2.42
N GLY A 100 -28.19 -4.46 2.79
CA GLY A 100 -28.50 -3.95 4.14
C GLY A 100 -27.45 -4.29 5.22
N GLU A 101 -26.43 -5.06 4.89
CA GLU A 101 -25.31 -5.37 5.79
C GLU A 101 -24.06 -4.58 5.38
N THR A 102 -23.35 -4.01 6.35
CA THR A 102 -22.08 -3.33 6.11
C THR A 102 -20.98 -4.38 5.97
N LYS A 103 -20.55 -4.65 4.72
CA LYS A 103 -19.43 -5.53 4.42
C LYS A 103 -18.18 -4.69 4.11
N ARG A 104 -17.04 -5.09 4.67
CA ARG A 104 -15.74 -4.51 4.32
C ARG A 104 -15.25 -5.17 3.03
N VAL A 105 -15.04 -4.35 2.00
CA VAL A 105 -14.45 -4.78 0.73
C VAL A 105 -13.06 -4.18 0.65
N THR A 106 -12.04 -5.04 0.54
CA THR A 106 -10.66 -4.59 0.35
C THR A 106 -10.39 -4.44 -1.13
N LYS A 107 -10.09 -3.22 -1.56
CA LYS A 107 -9.69 -2.91 -2.92
C LYS A 107 -8.18 -2.71 -2.97
N LYS A 108 -7.50 -3.43 -3.86
CA LYS A 108 -6.07 -3.28 -4.11
C LYS A 108 -5.87 -2.26 -5.23
N TYR A 109 -5.04 -1.26 -4.95
CA TYR A 109 -4.55 -0.29 -5.93
C TYR A 109 -3.10 -0.61 -6.22
N GLU A 110 -2.80 -0.91 -7.45
CA GLU A 110 -1.48 -1.31 -7.90
C GLU A 110 -0.96 -0.24 -8.88
N LYS A 111 0.23 0.29 -8.61
CA LYS A 111 0.85 1.35 -9.41
C LYS A 111 2.33 1.06 -9.61
N ILE A 112 2.82 1.17 -10.86
CA ILE A 112 4.25 1.17 -11.12
C ILE A 112 4.85 2.49 -10.63
N ILE A 113 5.88 2.43 -9.81
CA ILE A 113 6.56 3.61 -9.27
C ILE A 113 7.97 3.81 -9.83
N SER A 114 8.55 2.77 -10.41
CA SER A 114 9.85 2.85 -11.08
C SER A 114 10.05 1.65 -12.01
N ILE A 115 10.70 1.89 -13.15
CA ILE A 115 11.23 0.88 -14.06
C ILE A 115 12.70 1.17 -14.24
N ALA A 116 13.56 0.18 -14.01
CA ALA A 116 15.00 0.31 -14.10
C ALA A 116 15.63 -0.92 -14.73
N THR A 117 16.71 -0.71 -15.50
CA THR A 117 17.48 -1.82 -16.09
C THR A 117 18.43 -2.41 -15.05
N ILE A 118 18.48 -3.73 -14.97
CA ILE A 118 19.47 -4.45 -14.16
C ILE A 118 20.82 -4.35 -14.85
N GLN A 119 21.73 -3.55 -14.31
CA GLN A 119 23.05 -3.34 -14.90
C GLN A 119 24.07 -4.39 -14.48
N GLU A 120 23.93 -4.91 -13.27
CA GLU A 120 24.82 -5.90 -12.69
C GLU A 120 24.08 -6.78 -11.67
N ARG A 121 24.78 -7.80 -11.17
CA ARG A 121 24.28 -8.61 -10.06
C ARG A 121 24.13 -7.75 -8.81
N LEU A 122 22.91 -7.62 -8.33
CA LEU A 122 22.58 -6.81 -7.16
C LEU A 122 22.66 -7.68 -5.88
N SER A 123 23.16 -7.10 -4.80
CA SER A 123 23.36 -7.83 -3.54
C SER A 123 22.55 -7.22 -2.40
N LYS A 124 23.06 -7.30 -1.17
CA LYS A 124 22.39 -6.81 0.04
C LYS A 124 22.08 -5.32 0.00
N SER A 125 22.98 -4.53 -0.57
CA SER A 125 22.77 -3.09 -0.76
C SER A 125 22.98 -2.75 -2.22
N PHE A 126 22.09 -1.97 -2.79
CA PHE A 126 22.14 -1.53 -4.18
C PHE A 126 21.49 -0.16 -4.32
N GLN A 127 21.67 0.45 -5.48
CA GLN A 127 21.18 1.77 -5.77
C GLN A 127 20.32 1.76 -7.04
N ILE A 128 19.14 2.39 -6.95
CA ILE A 128 18.33 2.71 -8.12
C ILE A 128 18.76 4.09 -8.59
N THR A 129 19.22 4.16 -9.85
CA THR A 129 19.65 5.38 -10.54
C THR A 129 18.73 5.69 -11.72
N GLY A 130 18.98 6.80 -12.43
CA GLY A 130 18.16 7.17 -13.59
C GLY A 130 16.84 7.85 -13.21
N LEU A 131 16.77 8.44 -12.03
CA LEU A 131 15.62 9.21 -11.58
C LEU A 131 15.73 10.67 -12.07
N ASP A 132 14.61 11.23 -12.53
CA ASP A 132 14.57 12.55 -13.16
C ASP A 132 14.77 13.71 -12.17
N SER A 133 14.41 13.50 -10.90
CA SER A 133 14.45 14.57 -9.91
C SER A 133 14.72 14.07 -8.49
N PRO A 134 15.31 14.93 -7.61
CA PRO A 134 15.44 14.63 -6.19
C PRO A 134 14.10 14.40 -5.47
N LYS A 135 13.01 14.97 -6.00
CA LYS A 135 11.66 14.73 -5.47
C LYS A 135 11.25 13.29 -5.75
N GLN A 136 11.41 12.81 -6.98
CA GLN A 136 11.10 11.43 -7.35
C GLN A 136 11.90 10.42 -6.51
N ALA A 137 13.19 10.70 -6.26
CA ALA A 137 14.02 9.87 -5.39
C ALA A 137 13.48 9.81 -3.94
N ARG A 138 13.06 10.95 -3.39
CA ARG A 138 12.46 10.99 -2.04
C ARG A 138 11.13 10.24 -1.97
N ASP A 139 10.26 10.45 -2.96
CA ASP A 139 8.95 9.81 -3.02
C ASP A 139 9.12 8.28 -3.17
N LEU A 140 10.04 7.82 -4.03
CA LEU A 140 10.36 6.40 -4.19
C LEU A 140 10.90 5.79 -2.89
N ALA A 141 11.85 6.45 -2.23
CA ALA A 141 12.39 5.99 -0.95
C ALA A 141 11.29 5.90 0.13
N LEU A 142 10.37 6.86 0.14
CA LEU A 142 9.21 6.84 1.06
C LEU A 142 8.28 5.66 0.78
N TYR A 143 7.94 5.39 -0.48
CA TYR A 143 7.10 4.25 -0.87
C TYR A 143 7.75 2.91 -0.50
N LEU A 144 9.05 2.77 -0.75
CA LEU A 144 9.80 1.55 -0.39
C LEU A 144 9.84 1.33 1.12
N ARG A 145 10.07 2.40 1.89
CA ARG A 145 10.06 2.34 3.36
C ARG A 145 8.66 2.06 3.91
N ALA A 146 7.63 2.67 3.34
CA ALA A 146 6.23 2.38 3.71
C ALA A 146 5.86 0.93 3.39
N GLY A 147 6.30 0.38 2.26
CA GLY A 147 6.12 -1.01 1.89
C GLY A 147 6.80 -2.00 2.84
N SER A 148 7.94 -1.64 3.42
CA SER A 148 8.63 -2.47 4.43
C SER A 148 7.88 -2.52 5.77
N MET A 149 7.09 -1.50 6.08
CA MET A 149 6.32 -1.38 7.33
C MET A 149 4.88 -1.88 7.19
N ALA A 150 4.46 -2.25 5.99
CA ALA A 150 3.10 -2.73 5.72
C ALA A 150 2.89 -4.19 6.17
N ALA A 151 3.07 -4.46 7.45
CA ALA A 151 2.35 -5.55 8.07
C ALA A 151 0.84 -5.25 7.93
N PRO A 152 -0.01 -6.21 7.53
CA PRO A 152 -1.45 -5.99 7.46
C PRO A 152 -1.95 -5.64 8.86
N MET A 153 -2.08 -4.35 9.15
CA MET A 153 -2.71 -3.89 10.38
C MET A 153 -4.23 -4.12 10.23
N TYR A 154 -4.70 -5.19 10.79
CA TYR A 154 -6.13 -5.38 11.01
C TYR A 154 -6.52 -4.51 12.20
N ILE A 155 -7.37 -3.51 11.97
CA ILE A 155 -8.06 -2.83 13.06
C ILE A 155 -9.01 -3.86 13.66
N ILE A 156 -8.61 -4.49 14.77
CA ILE A 156 -9.34 -5.60 15.40
C ILE A 156 -10.57 -5.09 16.13
N GLU A 157 -10.59 -3.83 16.56
CA GLU A 157 -11.74 -3.28 17.27
C GLU A 157 -11.88 -1.76 17.02
N VAL A 158 -12.95 -1.39 16.31
CA VAL A 158 -13.49 -0.04 16.39
C VAL A 158 -14.62 -0.12 17.40
N ARG A 159 -14.38 0.19 18.67
CA ARG A 159 -15.47 0.49 19.60
C ARG A 159 -16.06 1.82 19.18
N THR A 160 -17.11 1.74 18.39
CA THR A 160 -17.99 2.90 18.21
C THR A 160 -18.75 3.03 19.52
N VAL A 161 -18.31 3.92 20.39
CA VAL A 161 -19.13 4.35 21.52
C VAL A 161 -20.28 5.13 20.89
N GLY A 162 -21.38 4.42 20.63
CA GLY A 162 -22.57 5.05 20.08
C GLY A 162 -23.15 6.05 21.07
N PRO A 163 -23.93 7.05 20.60
CA PRO A 163 -24.55 8.06 21.46
C PRO A 163 -25.63 7.53 22.42
N SER A 164 -25.81 6.22 22.47
CA SER A 164 -26.83 5.54 23.30
C SER A 164 -26.65 5.78 24.80
N LEU A 165 -25.41 5.87 25.32
CA LEU A 165 -25.15 6.13 26.74
C LEU A 165 -25.64 7.53 27.19
N GLY A 166 -25.69 8.51 26.28
CA GLY A 166 -26.23 9.85 26.58
C GLY A 166 -27.76 9.87 26.59
N ALA A 167 -28.41 9.11 25.73
CA ALA A 167 -29.87 9.08 25.64
C ALA A 167 -30.51 8.37 26.84
N ASP A 168 -29.95 7.24 27.26
CA ASP A 168 -30.46 6.46 28.43
C ASP A 168 -30.28 7.26 29.73
N ASN A 169 -29.18 7.97 29.91
CA ASN A 169 -28.96 8.82 31.08
C ASN A 169 -29.88 10.04 31.11
N MET A 170 -30.19 10.63 29.94
CA MET A 170 -31.15 11.75 29.86
C MET A 170 -32.58 11.32 30.18
N GLU A 171 -32.99 10.10 29.79
CA GLU A 171 -34.33 9.59 30.06
C GLU A 171 -34.51 9.27 31.55
N GLN A 172 -33.53 8.65 32.17
CA GLN A 172 -33.49 8.42 33.62
C GLN A 172 -33.47 9.72 34.42
N GLY A 173 -32.74 10.71 33.97
CA GLY A 173 -32.69 12.06 34.56
C GLY A 173 -34.04 12.75 34.53
N LYS A 174 -34.79 12.70 33.43
CA LYS A 174 -36.15 13.26 33.33
C LYS A 174 -37.12 12.65 34.30
N ILE A 175 -37.12 11.30 34.39
CA ILE A 175 -37.99 10.55 35.29
C ILE A 175 -37.69 10.93 36.73
N SER A 176 -36.43 11.01 37.14
CA SER A 176 -36.03 11.40 38.49
C SER A 176 -36.49 12.81 38.89
N VAL A 177 -36.40 13.79 37.96
CA VAL A 177 -36.86 15.16 38.18
C VAL A 177 -38.38 15.21 38.36
N ILE A 178 -39.15 14.47 37.54
CA ILE A 178 -40.61 14.41 37.63
C ILE A 178 -41.06 13.80 38.99
N ILE A 179 -40.44 12.68 39.39
CA ILE A 179 -40.74 12.03 40.67
C ILE A 179 -40.41 12.98 41.85
N GLY A 180 -39.25 13.63 41.81
CA GLY A 180 -38.84 14.59 42.83
C GLY A 180 -39.81 15.77 42.94
N PHE A 181 -40.31 16.29 41.83
CA PHE A 181 -41.27 17.39 41.78
C PHE A 181 -42.60 17.00 42.43
N PHE A 182 -43.13 15.83 42.11
CA PHE A 182 -44.36 15.32 42.74
C PHE A 182 -44.22 15.09 44.26
N LEU A 183 -43.08 14.59 44.70
CA LEU A 183 -42.77 14.37 46.10
C LEU A 183 -42.76 15.67 46.90
N VAL A 184 -42.18 16.73 46.34
CA VAL A 184 -42.18 18.09 46.96
C VAL A 184 -43.60 18.66 47.02
N LEU A 185 -44.43 18.48 45.96
CA LEU A 185 -45.82 18.94 45.97
C LEU A 185 -46.65 18.26 47.07
N ILE A 186 -46.49 16.92 47.23
CA ILE A 186 -47.17 16.16 48.26
C ILE A 186 -46.74 16.65 49.65
N PHE A 187 -45.47 16.88 49.84
CA PHE A 187 -44.93 17.40 51.13
C PHE A 187 -45.43 18.80 51.46
N MET A 188 -45.63 19.67 50.44
CA MET A 188 -46.16 21.04 50.67
C MET A 188 -47.66 21.07 50.93
N THR A 189 -48.41 20.04 50.54
CA THR A 189 -49.87 19.99 50.77
C THR A 189 -50.28 19.24 52.05
N TYR A 190 -49.34 18.56 52.70
CA TYR A 190 -49.54 17.88 53.99
C TYR A 190 -49.05 18.80 55.14
#